data_4204d051ab5e624009277189486ba9fa
#
_entry.id   4204d051ab5e624009277189486ba9fa
#
_cell.length_a   1.000
_cell.length_b   1.000
_cell.length_c   1.000
_cell.angle_alpha   90.00
_cell.angle_beta   90.00
_cell.angle_gamma   90.00
#
_symmetry.space_group_name_H-M   'P 1'
#
loop_
_entity.id
_entity.type
_entity.pdbx_description
1 polymer ?
#
loop_
_entity_poly.entity_id
_entity_poly.type
_entity_poly.pdbx_seq_one_letter_code
_entity_poly.pdbx_strand_id
1 'polypeptide(L)'
;MPNQRVSKTRAAAKGRKAVGGMRKTGMSTNLKLTYGLLGVVLFVIAAVVVFAKTDSPAPADPAAVQASMVRDNSHRLDTAADGKVTVVEFLDFECEVCGAAYPGVEQLRKDYAGKITYVVRYFPLPGHLNSGNAAAAAQAAANQGKFEAMYHKLFETQTSWGDQQVDHTKTFEGFARDLGLDMDRYLADVAAAATAERVELDRNDGVAAGVRGTPTFFVNGQRLEGQPTYDNLKAAVDAALAG
;
A
#
# COMPACT_ATOMS: atom_id res chain seq x y z
N MET A 1 -57.68 -72.08 -53.06
CA MET A 1 -58.54 -73.15 -52.51
C MET A 1 -57.90 -73.69 -51.25
N PRO A 2 -58.61 -74.03 -50.22
CA PRO A 2 -59.77 -73.40 -49.55
C PRO A 2 -59.46 -73.18 -48.04
N ASN A 3 -60.16 -72.30 -47.52
CA ASN A 3 -61.34 -72.46 -46.68
C ASN A 3 -61.12 -72.57 -45.18
N GLN A 4 -61.72 -71.63 -44.55
CA GLN A 4 -62.78 -71.69 -43.48
C GLN A 4 -62.25 -71.94 -42.06
N ARG A 5 -62.75 -71.37 -40.97
CA ARG A 5 -63.99 -70.68 -40.53
C ARG A 5 -63.78 -70.19 -39.11
N VAL A 6 -64.20 -69.03 -38.87
CA VAL A 6 -65.16 -68.54 -37.84
C VAL A 6 -65.33 -69.42 -36.59
N SER A 7 -65.13 -68.80 -35.47
CA SER A 7 -66.15 -68.85 -34.42
C SER A 7 -65.94 -67.72 -33.34
N LYS A 8 -67.03 -67.02 -33.11
CA LYS A 8 -67.23 -66.04 -32.03
C LYS A 8 -67.46 -66.73 -30.72
N THR A 9 -66.99 -66.24 -29.66
CA THR A 9 -67.75 -66.20 -28.38
C THR A 9 -67.40 -65.05 -27.53
N ARG A 10 -68.45 -64.36 -27.11
CA ARG A 10 -68.53 -63.28 -26.14
C ARG A 10 -68.35 -63.83 -24.74
N ALA A 11 -67.68 -63.06 -23.81
CA ALA A 11 -68.06 -62.92 -22.41
C ALA A 11 -67.40 -61.71 -21.78
N ALA A 12 -68.17 -60.81 -21.52
CA ALA A 12 -68.54 -60.04 -20.35
C ALA A 12 -67.47 -59.62 -19.34
N ALA A 13 -67.40 -58.34 -19.25
CA ALA A 13 -67.05 -57.39 -18.16
C ALA A 13 -66.77 -57.94 -16.76
N LYS A 14 -65.68 -57.39 -16.16
CA LYS A 14 -65.76 -56.85 -14.78
C LYS A 14 -64.64 -55.81 -14.59
N GLY A 15 -65.06 -54.58 -14.42
CA GLY A 15 -64.19 -53.49 -14.11
C GLY A 15 -63.55 -53.63 -12.72
N ARG A 16 -62.29 -53.35 -12.61
CA ARG A 16 -61.60 -53.05 -11.37
C ARG A 16 -60.98 -51.69 -11.46
N LYS A 17 -61.51 -50.75 -10.69
CA LYS A 17 -60.86 -49.44 -10.43
C LYS A 17 -59.54 -49.69 -9.77
N ALA A 18 -58.43 -49.41 -10.45
CA ALA A 18 -57.14 -49.29 -9.83
C ALA A 18 -57.02 -47.85 -9.29
N VAL A 19 -57.05 -47.71 -7.97
CA VAL A 19 -56.70 -46.52 -7.24
C VAL A 19 -55.18 -46.29 -7.42
N GLY A 20 -54.81 -45.33 -8.20
CA GLY A 20 -53.40 -44.91 -8.35
C GLY A 20 -52.86 -44.36 -7.05
N GLY A 21 -52.11 -45.19 -6.32
CA GLY A 21 -51.31 -44.67 -5.20
C GLY A 21 -50.21 -43.79 -5.73
N MET A 22 -50.28 -42.50 -5.40
CA MET A 22 -49.16 -41.56 -5.63
C MET A 22 -47.95 -42.07 -4.83
N ARG A 23 -47.02 -42.67 -5.49
CA ARG A 23 -45.71 -43.02 -4.94
C ARG A 23 -44.98 -41.71 -4.64
N LYS A 24 -44.87 -41.32 -3.37
CA LYS A 24 -43.97 -40.25 -2.95
C LYS A 24 -42.54 -40.70 -3.30
N THR A 25 -42.04 -40.23 -4.44
CA THR A 25 -40.62 -40.39 -4.79
C THR A 25 -39.78 -39.57 -3.82
N GLY A 26 -39.31 -40.21 -2.79
CA GLY A 26 -38.30 -39.59 -1.92
C GLY A 26 -37.09 -39.22 -2.74
N MET A 27 -36.61 -37.98 -2.54
CA MET A 27 -35.42 -37.45 -3.18
C MET A 27 -34.24 -38.41 -2.93
N SER A 28 -33.50 -38.79 -3.98
CA SER A 28 -32.41 -39.75 -3.88
C SER A 28 -31.31 -39.25 -2.92
N THR A 29 -30.65 -40.18 -2.25
CA THR A 29 -29.57 -39.86 -1.29
C THR A 29 -28.48 -38.97 -1.92
N ASN A 30 -28.15 -39.22 -3.17
CA ASN A 30 -27.17 -38.43 -3.92
C ASN A 30 -27.63 -36.96 -4.13
N LEU A 31 -28.92 -36.75 -4.39
CA LEU A 31 -29.48 -35.41 -4.54
C LEU A 31 -29.50 -34.63 -3.21
N LYS A 32 -29.73 -35.31 -2.09
CA LYS A 32 -29.64 -34.71 -0.73
C LYS A 32 -28.21 -34.32 -0.38
N LEU A 33 -27.23 -35.17 -0.74
CA LEU A 33 -25.80 -34.87 -0.57
C LEU A 33 -25.37 -33.67 -1.40
N THR A 34 -25.83 -33.60 -2.66
CA THR A 34 -25.49 -32.47 -3.55
C THR A 34 -26.06 -31.14 -3.02
N TYR A 35 -27.32 -31.11 -2.59
CA TYR A 35 -27.90 -29.88 -1.99
C TYR A 35 -27.26 -29.54 -0.62
N GLY A 36 -26.87 -30.54 0.16
CA GLY A 36 -26.12 -30.33 1.40
C GLY A 36 -24.77 -29.69 1.15
N LEU A 37 -24.02 -30.17 0.15
CA LEU A 37 -22.71 -29.62 -0.23
C LEU A 37 -22.85 -28.20 -0.79
N LEU A 38 -23.85 -27.97 -1.64
CA LEU A 38 -24.15 -26.63 -2.17
C LEU A 38 -24.51 -25.62 -1.07
N GLY A 39 -25.28 -26.05 -0.08
CA GLY A 39 -25.61 -25.24 1.11
C GLY A 39 -24.39 -24.87 1.94
N VAL A 40 -23.45 -25.81 2.14
CA VAL A 40 -22.17 -25.54 2.85
C VAL A 40 -21.32 -24.56 2.06
N VAL A 41 -21.18 -24.73 0.74
CA VAL A 41 -20.40 -23.83 -0.12
C VAL A 41 -20.99 -22.41 -0.08
N LEU A 42 -22.30 -22.25 -0.21
CA LEU A 42 -22.97 -20.96 -0.14
C LEU A 42 -22.82 -20.32 1.25
N PHE A 43 -22.87 -21.10 2.32
CA PHE A 43 -22.65 -20.61 3.68
C PHE A 43 -21.21 -20.12 3.86
N VAL A 44 -20.22 -20.87 3.36
CA VAL A 44 -18.80 -20.48 3.41
C VAL A 44 -18.57 -19.20 2.61
N ILE A 45 -19.14 -19.11 1.40
CA ILE A 45 -19.04 -17.87 0.58
C ILE A 45 -19.69 -16.69 1.31
N ALA A 46 -20.89 -16.88 1.89
CA ALA A 46 -21.55 -15.83 2.66
C ALA A 46 -20.74 -15.41 3.89
N ALA A 47 -20.16 -16.36 4.61
CA ALA A 47 -19.28 -16.10 5.76
C ALA A 47 -18.02 -15.34 5.35
N VAL A 48 -17.36 -15.74 4.23
CA VAL A 48 -16.19 -15.03 3.68
C VAL A 48 -16.55 -13.61 3.25
N VAL A 49 -17.68 -13.40 2.58
CA VAL A 49 -18.16 -12.07 2.18
C VAL A 49 -18.48 -11.19 3.38
N VAL A 50 -19.08 -11.75 4.43
CA VAL A 50 -19.36 -11.00 5.67
C VAL A 50 -18.04 -10.66 6.38
N PHE A 51 -17.11 -11.62 6.52
CA PHE A 51 -15.80 -11.37 7.13
C PHE A 51 -15.00 -10.33 6.33
N ALA A 52 -14.95 -10.43 5.00
CA ALA A 52 -14.26 -9.46 4.15
C ALA A 52 -14.84 -8.03 4.22
N LYS A 53 -16.14 -7.90 4.56
CA LYS A 53 -16.76 -6.59 4.76
C LYS A 53 -16.54 -6.01 6.15
N THR A 54 -16.29 -6.85 7.17
CA THR A 54 -16.06 -6.37 8.54
C THR A 54 -14.62 -5.94 8.76
N ASP A 55 -13.66 -6.45 7.97
CA ASP A 55 -12.24 -6.10 8.08
C ASP A 55 -11.80 -4.96 7.12
N SER A 56 -12.73 -4.36 6.36
CA SER A 56 -12.39 -3.16 5.59
C SER A 56 -12.23 -1.98 6.57
N PRO A 57 -11.04 -1.39 6.72
CA PRO A 57 -10.88 -0.18 7.52
C PRO A 57 -11.87 0.86 7.03
N ALA A 58 -12.54 1.55 7.95
CA ALA A 58 -13.38 2.69 7.60
C ALA A 58 -12.56 3.68 6.74
N PRO A 59 -13.15 4.33 5.72
CA PRO A 59 -12.47 5.36 4.97
C PRO A 59 -11.86 6.36 5.96
N ALA A 60 -10.54 6.57 5.87
CA ALA A 60 -9.86 7.49 6.75
C ALA A 60 -10.46 8.89 6.54
N ASP A 61 -10.70 9.60 7.64
CA ASP A 61 -11.17 10.99 7.59
C ASP A 61 -10.16 11.83 6.80
N PRO A 62 -10.54 12.49 5.69
CA PRO A 62 -9.63 13.29 4.89
C PRO A 62 -8.88 14.35 5.69
N ALA A 63 -9.52 14.96 6.70
CA ALA A 63 -8.88 15.93 7.58
C ALA A 63 -7.82 15.29 8.48
N ALA A 64 -8.10 14.09 9.00
CA ALA A 64 -7.12 13.33 9.79
C ALA A 64 -5.94 12.86 8.94
N VAL A 65 -6.19 12.42 7.70
CA VAL A 65 -5.14 12.06 6.73
C VAL A 65 -4.26 13.26 6.44
N GLN A 66 -4.85 14.41 6.14
CA GLN A 66 -4.09 15.62 5.88
C GLN A 66 -3.24 16.06 7.10
N ALA A 67 -3.81 15.98 8.30
CA ALA A 67 -3.08 16.29 9.54
C ALA A 67 -1.91 15.28 9.77
N SER A 68 -2.04 14.04 9.32
CA SER A 68 -0.97 13.04 9.47
C SER A 68 0.17 13.18 8.46
N MET A 69 0.00 13.92 7.37
CA MET A 69 1.07 14.14 6.39
C MET A 69 2.26 14.89 6.98
N VAL A 70 2.00 15.79 7.93
CA VAL A 70 3.05 16.56 8.63
C VAL A 70 2.85 16.41 10.13
N ARG A 71 3.74 15.69 10.77
CA ARG A 71 3.76 15.50 12.22
C ARG A 71 4.83 16.38 12.86
N ASP A 72 4.79 16.58 14.17
CA ASP A 72 5.80 17.36 14.91
C ASP A 72 7.20 16.78 14.72
N ASN A 73 7.31 15.46 14.61
CA ASN A 73 8.56 14.73 14.38
C ASN A 73 8.91 14.48 12.92
N SER A 74 8.19 15.08 11.95
CA SER A 74 8.52 14.98 10.52
C SER A 74 9.84 15.72 10.22
N HIS A 75 10.64 15.14 9.34
CA HIS A 75 11.89 15.77 8.90
C HIS A 75 11.60 16.93 7.95
N ARG A 76 11.98 18.13 8.40
CA ARG A 76 11.88 19.35 7.59
C ARG A 76 13.25 19.73 7.09
N LEU A 77 13.44 19.70 5.77
CA LEU A 77 14.66 20.19 5.12
C LEU A 77 14.60 21.72 4.96
N ASP A 78 13.38 22.27 4.77
CA ASP A 78 13.14 23.72 4.72
C ASP A 78 11.93 24.08 5.53
N THR A 79 11.90 25.31 6.05
CA THR A 79 10.76 25.84 6.79
C THR A 79 10.48 27.28 6.34
N ALA A 80 9.29 27.50 5.78
CA ALA A 80 8.80 28.82 5.43
C ALA A 80 8.28 29.53 6.68
N ALA A 81 8.61 30.81 6.82
CA ALA A 81 8.18 31.60 7.97
C ALA A 81 6.66 31.86 7.99
N ASP A 82 6.03 31.93 6.82
CA ASP A 82 4.59 32.20 6.68
C ASP A 82 3.72 30.92 6.66
N GLY A 83 4.35 29.75 6.54
CA GLY A 83 3.68 28.45 6.53
C GLY A 83 2.69 28.23 5.37
N LYS A 84 2.68 29.09 4.33
CA LYS A 84 1.68 29.06 3.26
C LYS A 84 1.76 27.83 2.38
N VAL A 85 2.95 27.40 2.04
CA VAL A 85 3.15 26.26 1.15
C VAL A 85 3.99 25.20 1.82
N THR A 86 3.41 24.00 1.92
CA THR A 86 4.08 22.80 2.41
C THR A 86 4.14 21.76 1.29
N VAL A 87 5.35 21.33 0.98
CA VAL A 87 5.62 20.20 0.08
C VAL A 87 5.99 19.00 0.94
N VAL A 88 5.28 17.89 0.78
CA VAL A 88 5.57 16.62 1.46
C VAL A 88 5.99 15.61 0.42
N GLU A 89 7.14 14.99 0.61
CA GLU A 89 7.63 13.88 -0.20
C GLU A 89 7.63 12.60 0.63
N PHE A 90 6.90 11.59 0.17
CA PHE A 90 7.06 10.21 0.62
C PHE A 90 8.09 9.55 -0.29
N LEU A 91 9.23 9.19 0.28
CA LEU A 91 10.38 8.69 -0.46
C LEU A 91 10.91 7.36 0.07
N ASP A 92 11.61 6.67 -0.81
CA ASP A 92 12.47 5.54 -0.52
C ASP A 92 13.88 5.85 -1.02
N PHE A 93 14.86 5.77 -0.13
CA PHE A 93 16.26 6.07 -0.49
C PHE A 93 16.86 5.08 -1.49
N GLU A 94 16.32 3.87 -1.60
CA GLU A 94 16.77 2.88 -2.58
C GLU A 94 16.07 3.02 -3.94
N CYS A 95 14.91 3.70 -4.00
CA CYS A 95 14.13 3.85 -5.23
C CYS A 95 14.87 4.72 -6.25
N GLU A 96 15.15 4.15 -7.42
CA GLU A 96 15.87 4.85 -8.50
C GLU A 96 15.08 6.06 -9.04
N VAL A 97 13.73 6.01 -8.99
CA VAL A 97 12.90 7.15 -9.40
C VAL A 97 13.02 8.31 -8.40
N CYS A 98 13.19 8.01 -7.09
CA CYS A 98 13.50 9.02 -6.08
C CYS A 98 14.89 9.64 -6.35
N GLY A 99 15.88 8.79 -6.63
CA GLY A 99 17.23 9.26 -7.01
C GLY A 99 17.22 10.13 -8.27
N ALA A 100 16.42 9.77 -9.26
CA ALA A 100 16.27 10.57 -10.48
C ALA A 100 15.55 11.92 -10.24
N ALA A 101 14.61 11.97 -9.28
CA ALA A 101 13.92 13.19 -8.90
C ALA A 101 14.76 14.12 -8.01
N TYR A 102 15.69 13.56 -7.25
CA TYR A 102 16.51 14.28 -6.26
C TYR A 102 17.15 15.57 -6.76
N PRO A 103 17.85 15.64 -7.94
CA PRO A 103 18.42 16.90 -8.41
C PRO A 103 17.37 17.99 -8.66
N GLY A 104 16.18 17.61 -9.16
CA GLY A 104 15.06 18.53 -9.39
C GLY A 104 14.45 19.02 -8.07
N VAL A 105 14.39 18.16 -7.06
CA VAL A 105 13.96 18.50 -5.70
C VAL A 105 14.92 19.50 -5.07
N GLU A 106 16.22 19.26 -5.13
CA GLU A 106 17.23 20.19 -4.59
C GLU A 106 17.21 21.54 -5.30
N GLN A 107 16.99 21.56 -6.62
CA GLN A 107 16.80 22.80 -7.34
C GLN A 107 15.53 23.55 -6.88
N LEU A 108 14.42 22.84 -6.69
CA LEU A 108 13.17 23.42 -6.17
C LEU A 108 13.39 24.04 -4.77
N ARG A 109 14.01 23.31 -3.85
CA ARG A 109 14.32 23.78 -2.51
C ARG A 109 15.14 25.06 -2.53
N LYS A 110 16.15 25.12 -3.39
CA LYS A 110 17.00 26.29 -3.58
C LYS A 110 16.22 27.50 -4.13
N ASP A 111 15.39 27.31 -5.15
CA ASP A 111 14.66 28.39 -5.83
C ASP A 111 13.54 28.96 -4.96
N TYR A 112 13.01 28.15 -4.05
CA TYR A 112 11.94 28.53 -3.13
C TYR A 112 12.41 28.60 -1.68
N ALA A 113 13.70 28.77 -1.45
CA ALA A 113 14.25 28.91 -0.09
C ALA A 113 13.52 29.98 0.74
N GLY A 114 13.05 29.61 1.91
CA GLY A 114 12.27 30.46 2.81
C GLY A 114 10.81 30.71 2.39
N LYS A 115 10.36 30.18 1.22
CA LYS A 115 8.98 30.32 0.72
C LYS A 115 8.16 29.04 0.86
N ILE A 116 8.81 27.90 1.00
CA ILE A 116 8.15 26.61 1.19
C ILE A 116 8.67 25.92 2.44
N THR A 117 7.81 25.10 3.04
CA THR A 117 8.22 24.10 4.02
C THR A 117 8.36 22.77 3.26
N TYR A 118 9.56 22.19 3.25
CA TYR A 118 9.80 20.90 2.58
C TYR A 118 9.95 19.81 3.63
N VAL A 119 9.09 18.79 3.53
CA VAL A 119 8.95 17.70 4.51
C VAL A 119 9.24 16.36 3.83
N VAL A 120 10.13 15.58 4.43
CA VAL A 120 10.44 14.22 4.02
C VAL A 120 9.73 13.22 4.94
N ARG A 121 9.12 12.22 4.33
CA ARG A 121 8.50 11.07 5.00
C ARG A 121 9.04 9.78 4.42
N TYR A 122 9.39 8.85 5.29
CA TYR A 122 9.87 7.53 4.89
C TYR A 122 8.75 6.69 4.27
N PHE A 123 9.03 6.05 3.16
CA PHE A 123 8.13 5.08 2.56
C PHE A 123 8.92 3.94 1.92
N PRO A 124 9.61 3.12 2.72
CA PRO A 124 10.37 1.99 2.20
C PRO A 124 9.47 1.02 1.45
N LEU A 125 9.87 0.63 0.24
CA LEU A 125 9.10 -0.23 -0.64
C LEU A 125 9.42 -1.71 -0.39
N PRO A 126 8.40 -2.60 -0.40
CA PRO A 126 8.62 -4.03 -0.40
C PRO A 126 9.41 -4.44 -1.66
N GLY A 127 10.49 -5.14 -1.51
CA GLY A 127 11.33 -5.60 -2.62
C GLY A 127 12.64 -4.83 -2.77
N HIS A 128 12.78 -3.66 -2.17
CA HIS A 128 14.05 -2.96 -2.02
C HIS A 128 14.76 -3.46 -0.75
N LEU A 129 15.85 -4.21 -0.94
CA LEU A 129 16.53 -4.91 0.16
C LEU A 129 17.08 -3.96 1.23
N ASN A 130 17.59 -2.80 0.80
CA ASN A 130 18.27 -1.83 1.65
C ASN A 130 17.39 -0.64 2.07
N SER A 131 16.17 -0.56 1.58
CA SER A 131 15.23 0.54 1.78
C SER A 131 14.98 0.83 3.27
N GLY A 132 14.66 -0.22 4.07
CA GLY A 132 14.49 -0.10 5.51
C GLY A 132 15.77 0.29 6.24
N ASN A 133 16.91 -0.29 5.83
CA ASN A 133 18.22 0.01 6.40
C ASN A 133 18.65 1.46 6.13
N ALA A 134 18.40 1.97 4.92
CA ALA A 134 18.69 3.36 4.55
C ALA A 134 17.80 4.35 5.35
N ALA A 135 16.51 4.05 5.50
CA ALA A 135 15.61 4.84 6.33
C ALA A 135 16.04 4.84 7.81
N ALA A 136 16.45 3.69 8.35
CA ALA A 136 16.97 3.58 9.71
C ALA A 136 18.28 4.37 9.88
N ALA A 137 19.17 4.33 8.90
CA ALA A 137 20.40 5.12 8.89
C ALA A 137 20.12 6.63 8.90
N ALA A 138 19.17 7.09 8.08
CA ALA A 138 18.74 8.48 8.04
C ALA A 138 18.09 8.91 9.37
N GLN A 139 17.27 8.03 9.99
CA GLN A 139 16.67 8.32 11.29
C GLN A 139 17.72 8.39 12.42
N ALA A 140 18.70 7.47 12.44
CA ALA A 140 19.78 7.49 13.41
C ALA A 140 20.64 8.76 13.27
N ALA A 141 20.88 9.21 12.02
CA ALA A 141 21.53 10.49 11.77
C ALA A 141 20.66 11.68 12.23
N ALA A 142 19.35 11.63 12.04
CA ALA A 142 18.41 12.62 12.50
C ALA A 142 18.45 12.79 14.03
N ASN A 143 18.57 11.69 14.79
CA ASN A 143 18.69 11.71 16.24
C ASN A 143 19.96 12.43 16.73
N GLN A 144 20.91 12.66 15.83
CA GLN A 144 22.16 13.42 16.06
C GLN A 144 22.19 14.77 15.30
N GLY A 145 21.05 15.23 14.78
CA GLY A 145 20.93 16.50 14.06
C GLY A 145 21.57 16.49 12.66
N LYS A 146 21.76 15.31 12.07
CA LYS A 146 22.43 15.13 10.76
C LYS A 146 21.55 14.50 9.69
N PHE A 147 20.20 14.67 9.79
CA PHE A 147 19.27 14.11 8.84
C PHE A 147 19.59 14.54 7.40
N GLU A 148 19.67 15.83 7.14
CA GLU A 148 19.89 16.38 5.81
C GLU A 148 21.22 15.92 5.22
N ALA A 149 22.28 15.89 6.02
CA ALA A 149 23.57 15.40 5.57
C ALA A 149 23.54 13.92 5.16
N MET A 150 22.80 13.08 5.91
CA MET A 150 22.61 11.67 5.55
C MET A 150 21.68 11.51 4.33
N TYR A 151 20.62 12.31 4.21
CA TYR A 151 19.73 12.37 3.06
C TYR A 151 20.52 12.65 1.78
N HIS A 152 21.36 13.67 1.75
CA HIS A 152 22.24 13.96 0.62
C HIS A 152 23.20 12.80 0.33
N LYS A 153 23.86 12.27 1.37
CA LYS A 153 24.83 11.17 1.20
C LYS A 153 24.18 9.92 0.59
N LEU A 154 22.96 9.59 1.03
CA LEU A 154 22.22 8.43 0.50
C LEU A 154 21.88 8.62 -0.97
N PHE A 155 21.32 9.76 -1.38
CA PHE A 155 20.95 9.99 -2.78
C PHE A 155 22.15 10.21 -3.70
N GLU A 156 23.14 10.96 -3.27
CA GLU A 156 24.34 11.23 -4.08
C GLU A 156 25.15 9.97 -4.39
N THR A 157 25.06 8.96 -3.53
CA THR A 157 25.76 7.69 -3.68
C THR A 157 24.84 6.54 -4.09
N GLN A 158 23.54 6.77 -4.29
CA GLN A 158 22.53 5.74 -4.50
C GLN A 158 22.93 4.71 -5.57
N THR A 159 23.49 5.15 -6.69
CA THR A 159 23.89 4.27 -7.80
C THR A 159 24.98 3.24 -7.39
N SER A 160 25.65 3.43 -6.26
CA SER A 160 26.69 2.53 -5.77
C SER A 160 26.15 1.41 -4.85
N TRP A 161 24.89 1.54 -4.38
CA TRP A 161 24.32 0.59 -3.41
C TRP A 161 22.84 0.27 -3.67
N GLY A 162 22.11 1.12 -4.40
CA GLY A 162 20.69 0.92 -4.72
C GLY A 162 20.49 -0.20 -5.77
N ASP A 163 19.29 -0.78 -5.78
CA ASP A 163 18.88 -1.86 -6.70
C ASP A 163 19.83 -3.08 -6.68
N GLN A 164 20.44 -3.35 -5.52
CA GLN A 164 21.35 -4.48 -5.33
C GLN A 164 20.76 -5.47 -4.32
N GLN A 165 20.90 -6.77 -4.63
CA GLN A 165 20.49 -7.84 -3.73
C GLN A 165 21.61 -8.21 -2.74
N VAL A 166 22.27 -7.17 -2.19
CA VAL A 166 23.35 -7.25 -1.21
C VAL A 166 23.03 -6.29 -0.07
N ASP A 167 23.28 -6.72 1.16
CA ASP A 167 23.14 -5.88 2.35
C ASP A 167 24.20 -4.76 2.37
N HIS A 168 23.74 -3.52 2.36
CA HIS A 168 24.57 -2.31 2.40
C HIS A 168 24.63 -1.63 3.78
N THR A 169 24.22 -2.30 4.86
CA THR A 169 24.30 -1.77 6.23
C THR A 169 25.70 -1.21 6.56
N LYS A 170 26.75 -1.92 6.14
CA LYS A 170 28.14 -1.46 6.36
C LYS A 170 28.52 -0.23 5.55
N THR A 171 27.92 -0.06 4.39
CA THR A 171 28.06 1.16 3.59
C THR A 171 27.45 2.36 4.34
N PHE A 172 26.28 2.20 4.91
CA PHE A 172 25.61 3.26 5.67
C PHE A 172 26.31 3.58 6.98
N GLU A 173 26.92 2.58 7.64
CA GLU A 173 27.83 2.82 8.77
C GLU A 173 29.07 3.65 8.34
N GLY A 174 29.57 3.41 7.13
CA GLY A 174 30.64 4.21 6.53
C GLY A 174 30.21 5.68 6.36
N PHE A 175 29.00 5.91 5.83
CA PHE A 175 28.45 7.25 5.70
C PHE A 175 28.32 7.96 7.05
N ALA A 176 27.85 7.24 8.06
CA ALA A 176 27.72 7.78 9.41
C ALA A 176 29.08 8.24 9.97
N ARG A 177 30.14 7.47 9.75
CA ARG A 177 31.54 7.85 10.14
C ARG A 177 32.02 9.07 9.36
N ASP A 178 31.80 9.12 8.04
CA ASP A 178 32.14 10.25 7.19
C ASP A 178 31.48 11.54 7.63
N LEU A 179 30.23 11.45 8.11
CA LEU A 179 29.45 12.57 8.65
C LEU A 179 29.81 12.95 10.08
N GLY A 180 30.74 12.22 10.71
CA GLY A 180 31.23 12.48 12.08
C GLY A 180 30.20 12.17 13.16
N LEU A 181 29.32 11.17 12.92
CA LEU A 181 28.35 10.73 13.94
C LEU A 181 29.07 9.95 15.06
N ASP A 182 28.51 10.05 16.26
CA ASP A 182 28.82 9.14 17.36
C ASP A 182 28.35 7.72 16.93
N MET A 183 29.31 6.83 16.72
CA MET A 183 29.01 5.51 16.14
C MET A 183 28.34 4.55 17.12
N ASP A 184 28.64 4.65 18.41
CA ASP A 184 27.98 3.82 19.43
C ASP A 184 26.50 4.19 19.51
N ARG A 185 26.20 5.47 19.50
CA ARG A 185 24.83 5.99 19.46
C ARG A 185 24.15 5.68 18.13
N TYR A 186 24.84 5.84 17.01
CA TYR A 186 24.30 5.50 15.68
C TYR A 186 23.86 4.04 15.61
N LEU A 187 24.73 3.11 16.02
CA LEU A 187 24.42 1.66 15.99
C LEU A 187 23.27 1.31 16.94
N ALA A 188 23.23 1.92 18.12
CA ALA A 188 22.11 1.75 19.04
C ALA A 188 20.80 2.29 18.47
N ASP A 189 20.82 3.47 17.84
CA ASP A 189 19.65 4.11 17.23
C ASP A 189 19.14 3.31 16.02
N VAL A 190 20.01 2.80 15.15
CA VAL A 190 19.61 1.94 14.02
C VAL A 190 18.91 0.67 14.49
N ALA A 191 19.38 0.06 15.58
CA ALA A 191 18.81 -1.16 16.14
C ALA A 191 17.59 -0.92 17.04
N ALA A 192 17.27 0.34 17.36
CA ALA A 192 16.21 0.67 18.29
C ALA A 192 14.80 0.41 17.70
N ALA A 193 13.91 -0.17 18.49
CA ALA A 193 12.51 -0.33 18.11
C ALA A 193 11.86 1.01 17.73
N ALA A 194 12.20 2.10 18.44
CA ALA A 194 11.69 3.44 18.16
C ALA A 194 12.03 3.93 16.74
N THR A 195 13.18 3.55 16.18
CA THR A 195 13.54 3.86 14.79
C THR A 195 12.67 3.10 13.81
N ALA A 196 12.45 1.82 14.03
CA ALA A 196 11.56 1.01 13.19
C ALA A 196 10.11 1.52 13.27
N GLU A 197 9.61 1.82 14.47
CA GLU A 197 8.29 2.41 14.69
C GLU A 197 8.12 3.76 13.99
N ARG A 198 9.18 4.59 14.01
CA ARG A 198 9.17 5.89 13.34
C ARG A 198 9.06 5.76 11.82
N VAL A 199 9.80 4.84 11.23
CA VAL A 199 9.76 4.54 9.79
C VAL A 199 8.40 3.98 9.41
N GLU A 200 7.88 3.04 10.19
CA GLU A 200 6.58 2.41 9.94
C GLU A 200 5.41 3.40 10.14
N LEU A 201 5.51 4.33 11.08
CA LEU A 201 4.53 5.40 11.24
C LEU A 201 4.41 6.24 9.96
N ASP A 202 5.52 6.65 9.36
CA ASP A 202 5.53 7.41 8.12
C ASP A 202 4.93 6.60 6.97
N ARG A 203 5.32 5.34 6.86
CA ARG A 203 4.79 4.43 5.86
C ARG A 203 3.27 4.27 5.99
N ASN A 204 2.77 4.06 7.20
CA ASN A 204 1.34 3.89 7.46
C ASN A 204 0.54 5.17 7.16
N ASP A 205 1.07 6.34 7.50
CA ASP A 205 0.47 7.63 7.13
C ASP A 205 0.42 7.78 5.59
N GLY A 206 1.49 7.41 4.90
CA GLY A 206 1.54 7.40 3.44
C GLY A 206 0.49 6.47 2.83
N VAL A 207 0.35 5.24 3.35
CA VAL A 207 -0.71 4.31 2.90
C VAL A 207 -2.10 4.90 3.11
N ALA A 208 -2.35 5.52 4.27
CA ALA A 208 -3.62 6.20 4.58
C ALA A 208 -3.87 7.39 3.64
N ALA A 209 -2.80 8.11 3.22
CA ALA A 209 -2.86 9.19 2.23
C ALA A 209 -2.95 8.69 0.77
N GLY A 210 -3.01 7.38 0.56
CA GLY A 210 -3.13 6.78 -0.77
C GLY A 210 -1.80 6.66 -1.53
N VAL A 211 -0.65 6.80 -0.86
CA VAL A 211 0.66 6.53 -1.44
C VAL A 211 0.76 5.04 -1.77
N ARG A 212 1.16 4.73 -3.01
CA ARG A 212 1.32 3.36 -3.51
C ARG A 212 2.70 3.09 -4.09
N GLY A 213 3.57 4.09 -4.10
CA GLY A 213 4.93 4.03 -4.63
C GLY A 213 5.65 5.35 -4.38
N THR A 214 6.94 5.37 -4.67
CA THR A 214 7.82 6.50 -4.42
C THR A 214 8.50 6.97 -5.72
N PRO A 215 8.82 8.27 -5.80
CA PRO A 215 8.39 9.31 -4.88
C PRO A 215 6.90 9.66 -5.07
N THR A 216 6.23 10.03 -3.99
CA THR A 216 4.91 10.64 -4.07
C THR A 216 4.94 11.99 -3.36
N PHE A 217 4.52 13.02 -4.08
CA PHE A 217 4.52 14.40 -3.58
C PHE A 217 3.10 14.89 -3.29
N PHE A 218 3.01 15.74 -2.27
CA PHE A 218 1.81 16.51 -1.96
C PHE A 218 2.22 17.98 -1.77
N VAL A 219 1.44 18.88 -2.36
CA VAL A 219 1.58 20.34 -2.15
C VAL A 219 0.31 20.82 -1.46
N ASN A 220 0.43 21.35 -0.25
CA ASN A 220 -0.71 21.72 0.61
C ASN A 220 -1.76 20.60 0.71
N GLY A 221 -1.32 19.34 0.82
CA GLY A 221 -2.18 18.18 0.91
C GLY A 221 -2.81 17.72 -0.41
N GLN A 222 -2.57 18.39 -1.51
CA GLN A 222 -3.00 17.96 -2.84
C GLN A 222 -1.89 17.12 -3.47
N ARG A 223 -2.23 15.92 -3.91
CA ARG A 223 -1.27 15.02 -4.56
C ARG A 223 -0.80 15.63 -5.89
N LEU A 224 0.50 15.63 -6.13
CA LEU A 224 1.07 15.97 -7.43
C LEU A 224 0.70 14.87 -8.44
N GLU A 225 0.09 15.29 -9.54
CA GLU A 225 -0.21 14.39 -10.65
C GLU A 225 0.92 14.40 -11.68
N GLY A 226 1.13 13.27 -12.34
CA GLY A 226 2.15 13.12 -13.39
C GLY A 226 3.55 12.79 -12.85
N GLN A 227 4.57 13.07 -13.68
CA GLN A 227 5.97 12.76 -13.34
C GLN A 227 6.53 13.76 -12.32
N PRO A 228 7.35 13.32 -11.36
CA PRO A 228 7.93 14.16 -10.32
C PRO A 228 9.13 14.95 -10.86
N THR A 229 8.92 15.70 -11.93
CA THR A 229 9.95 16.57 -12.52
C THR A 229 9.99 17.92 -11.81
N TYR A 230 11.14 18.60 -11.90
CA TYR A 230 11.27 19.97 -11.41
C TYR A 230 10.15 20.89 -11.92
N ASP A 231 9.84 20.85 -13.23
CA ASP A 231 8.82 21.72 -13.83
C ASP A 231 7.42 21.46 -13.26
N ASN A 232 7.05 20.21 -13.07
CA ASN A 232 5.75 19.86 -12.49
C ASN A 232 5.67 20.24 -10.99
N LEU A 233 6.72 20.02 -10.22
CA LEU A 233 6.82 20.45 -8.83
C LEU A 233 6.74 21.98 -8.74
N LYS A 234 7.51 22.68 -9.58
CA LYS A 234 7.52 24.13 -9.66
C LYS A 234 6.13 24.69 -9.97
N ALA A 235 5.45 24.15 -10.98
CA ALA A 235 4.10 24.59 -11.34
C ALA A 235 3.10 24.43 -10.18
N ALA A 236 3.17 23.32 -9.44
CA ALA A 236 2.30 23.07 -8.28
C ALA A 236 2.60 24.06 -7.13
N VAL A 237 3.87 24.32 -6.86
CA VAL A 237 4.30 25.29 -5.83
C VAL A 237 3.90 26.71 -6.22
N ASP A 238 4.11 27.12 -7.49
CA ASP A 238 3.70 28.45 -7.99
C ASP A 238 2.19 28.65 -7.85
N ALA A 239 1.39 27.65 -8.20
CA ALA A 239 -0.06 27.70 -8.04
C ALA A 239 -0.47 27.85 -6.56
N ALA A 240 0.20 27.13 -5.66
CA ALA A 240 -0.06 27.19 -4.22
C ALA A 240 0.37 28.54 -3.58
N LEU A 241 1.41 29.18 -4.13
CA LEU A 241 1.86 30.51 -3.66
C LEU A 241 0.95 31.64 -4.15
N ALA A 242 0.26 31.45 -5.29
CA ALA A 242 -0.64 32.46 -5.89
C ALA A 242 -2.04 32.49 -5.23
N GLY A 243 -2.46 31.41 -4.54
CA GLY A 243 -3.73 31.29 -3.81
C GLY A 243 -3.63 31.73 -2.39
#